data_8bbf4535e2df2ff4e2305990f0786f52
#
_entry.id   8bbf4535e2df2ff4e2305990f0786f52
#
_cell.length_a   1.000
_cell.length_b   1.000
_cell.length_c   1.000
_cell.angle_alpha   90.00
_cell.angle_beta   90.00
_cell.angle_gamma   90.00
#
_symmetry.space_group_name_H-M   'P 1'
#
loop_
_entity.id
_entity.type
_entity.pdbx_description
1 polymer ?
#
loop_
_entity_poly.entity_id
_entity_poly.type
_entity_poly.pdbx_seq_one_letter_code
_entity_poly.pdbx_strand_id
1 'polypeptide(L)'
;FVFKEATAIIDNIDYSCVNISGFKKLNGSQVLKENITYILNTLKSCVDETENKKTILHIFNTKHYLDDKKTENLPIGLFGDLYSHELSFTLINSNDYKNLNYIFEKCNLKIKKVLIKSFVKGANISENLNNTGTFFQITINQDNSKVIYFENDSLKFTQKFNFGSSIIIKDISKITALKKETVKKILEKIEFKNEKLDNELLEKEFFENNEYR
;
A
#
# COMPACT_ATOMS: atom_id res chain seq x y z
N PHE A 1 24.67 18.65 -18.04
CA PHE A 1 23.94 18.71 -16.76
C PHE A 1 24.52 17.63 -15.85
N VAL A 2 24.92 18.00 -14.64
CA VAL A 2 25.39 17.06 -13.61
C VAL A 2 24.31 16.98 -12.55
N PHE A 3 23.63 15.85 -12.45
CA PHE A 3 22.68 15.59 -11.38
C PHE A 3 23.42 15.23 -10.10
N LYS A 4 23.08 15.85 -8.97
CA LYS A 4 23.68 15.58 -7.66
C LYS A 4 22.73 14.86 -6.71
N GLU A 5 21.41 15.00 -6.93
CA GLU A 5 20.38 14.42 -6.09
C GLU A 5 19.32 13.69 -6.93
N ALA A 6 18.74 12.65 -6.37
CA ALA A 6 17.68 11.86 -6.99
C ALA A 6 16.59 11.50 -5.99
N THR A 7 15.35 11.36 -6.48
CA THR A 7 14.28 10.67 -5.76
C THR A 7 14.18 9.26 -6.32
N ALA A 8 14.35 8.25 -5.47
CA ALA A 8 14.23 6.85 -5.85
C ALA A 8 12.79 6.36 -5.62
N ILE A 9 12.15 5.83 -6.66
CA ILE A 9 10.88 5.11 -6.54
C ILE A 9 11.20 3.63 -6.63
N ILE A 10 10.99 2.91 -5.52
CA ILE A 10 11.33 1.49 -5.42
C ILE A 10 10.09 0.62 -5.65
N ASP A 11 10.28 -0.43 -6.43
CA ASP A 11 9.32 -1.50 -6.68
C ASP A 11 9.93 -2.84 -6.23
N ASN A 12 9.11 -3.86 -6.03
CA ASN A 12 9.55 -5.23 -5.68
C ASN A 12 10.40 -5.36 -4.40
N ILE A 13 10.39 -4.34 -3.54
CA ILE A 13 10.95 -4.41 -2.19
C ILE A 13 9.85 -4.85 -1.22
N ASP A 14 10.22 -5.71 -0.29
CA ASP A 14 9.34 -6.07 0.83
C ASP A 14 9.32 -4.94 1.85
N TYR A 15 8.13 -4.50 2.16
CA TYR A 15 7.88 -3.51 3.20
C TYR A 15 6.73 -3.95 4.11
N SER A 16 6.72 -3.44 5.32
CA SER A 16 5.65 -3.65 6.29
C SER A 16 5.06 -2.33 6.74
N CYS A 17 3.81 -2.39 7.22
CA CYS A 17 3.14 -1.25 7.83
C CYS A 17 2.93 -1.55 9.31
N VAL A 18 3.27 -0.58 10.18
CA VAL A 18 3.01 -0.62 11.61
C VAL A 18 2.11 0.55 11.95
N ASN A 19 0.94 0.27 12.53
CA ASN A 19 0.00 1.29 12.99
C ASN A 19 0.05 1.32 14.51
N ILE A 20 0.32 2.48 15.07
CA ILE A 20 0.47 2.68 16.51
C ILE A 20 -0.11 4.02 16.92
N SER A 21 -0.72 4.08 18.08
CA SER A 21 -1.28 5.30 18.65
C SER A 21 -0.58 5.69 19.94
N GLY A 22 -0.43 6.98 20.15
CA GLY A 22 0.04 7.57 21.37
C GLY A 22 -0.92 8.63 21.89
N PHE A 23 -0.81 8.96 23.15
CA PHE A 23 -1.65 9.96 23.78
C PHE A 23 -0.85 10.90 24.69
N LYS A 24 -1.41 12.06 24.92
CA LYS A 24 -0.91 13.06 25.86
C LYS A 24 -2.05 13.60 26.70
N LYS A 25 -1.92 13.53 28.03
CA LYS A 25 -2.82 14.22 28.96
C LYS A 25 -2.55 15.70 28.92
N LEU A 26 -3.57 16.49 28.73
CA LEU A 26 -3.51 17.96 28.64
C LEU A 26 -4.06 18.64 29.91
N ASN A 27 -4.96 17.94 30.63
CA ASN A 27 -5.59 18.43 31.86
C ASN A 27 -6.25 19.83 31.67
N GLY A 28 -7.06 19.95 30.63
CA GLY A 28 -7.74 21.20 30.29
C GLY A 28 -6.89 22.23 29.55
N SER A 29 -5.64 21.91 29.20
CA SER A 29 -4.76 22.82 28.46
C SER A 29 -4.99 22.72 26.94
N GLN A 30 -4.45 23.68 26.19
CA GLN A 30 -4.48 23.63 24.71
C GLN A 30 -3.55 22.57 24.15
N VAL A 31 -3.97 21.97 23.01
CA VAL A 31 -3.09 21.15 22.17
C VAL A 31 -2.05 22.07 21.53
N LEU A 32 -0.79 21.85 21.84
CA LEU A 32 0.35 22.58 21.27
C LEU A 32 1.08 21.73 20.23
N LYS A 33 1.84 22.38 19.34
CA LYS A 33 2.71 21.66 18.36
C LYS A 33 3.69 20.72 19.05
N GLU A 34 4.18 21.12 20.23
CA GLU A 34 5.10 20.35 21.06
C GLU A 34 4.47 19.02 21.53
N ASN A 35 3.16 19.01 21.80
CA ASN A 35 2.45 17.78 22.18
C ASN A 35 2.43 16.78 21.03
N ILE A 36 2.19 17.25 19.79
CA ILE A 36 2.20 16.44 18.58
C ILE A 36 3.60 15.91 18.32
N THR A 37 4.60 16.78 18.38
CA THR A 37 6.03 16.40 18.18
C THR A 37 6.48 15.40 19.23
N TYR A 38 6.05 15.54 20.48
CA TYR A 38 6.33 14.61 21.55
C TYR A 38 5.77 13.20 21.22
N ILE A 39 4.49 13.10 20.84
CA ILE A 39 3.87 11.83 20.48
C ILE A 39 4.59 11.22 19.27
N LEU A 40 4.84 12.00 18.22
CA LEU A 40 5.54 11.54 17.02
C LEU A 40 6.92 10.95 17.34
N ASN A 41 7.71 11.66 18.14
CA ASN A 41 9.05 11.22 18.52
C ASN A 41 8.99 9.97 19.41
N THR A 42 8.05 9.92 20.36
CA THR A 42 7.87 8.75 21.23
C THR A 42 7.49 7.51 20.43
N LEU A 43 6.52 7.63 19.52
CA LEU A 43 6.09 6.52 18.68
C LEU A 43 7.18 6.09 17.70
N LYS A 44 7.93 7.04 17.14
CA LYS A 44 9.08 6.76 16.29
C LYS A 44 10.14 5.95 17.04
N SER A 45 10.51 6.37 18.25
CA SER A 45 11.48 5.63 19.09
C SER A 45 10.99 4.21 19.40
N CYS A 46 9.71 4.08 19.75
CA CYS A 46 9.10 2.76 20.00
C CYS A 46 9.19 1.84 18.78
N VAL A 47 8.92 2.36 17.58
CA VAL A 47 9.04 1.58 16.34
C VAL A 47 10.49 1.23 16.03
N ASP A 48 11.43 2.17 16.19
CA ASP A 48 12.85 1.92 15.97
C ASP A 48 13.42 0.85 16.94
N GLU A 49 12.94 0.81 18.18
CA GLU A 49 13.34 -0.21 19.17
C GLU A 49 12.74 -1.58 18.89
N THR A 50 11.46 -1.64 18.53
CA THR A 50 10.76 -2.93 18.31
C THR A 50 11.12 -3.53 16.95
N GLU A 51 11.36 -2.72 15.94
CA GLU A 51 11.65 -3.10 14.55
C GLU A 51 13.13 -2.83 14.18
N ASN A 52 14.06 -3.19 15.05
CA ASN A 52 15.48 -2.82 15.02
C ASN A 52 16.25 -3.21 13.74
N LYS A 53 15.70 -4.14 12.93
CA LYS A 53 16.27 -4.54 11.61
C LYS A 53 15.66 -3.80 10.43
N LYS A 54 14.74 -2.88 10.70
CA LYS A 54 14.03 -2.13 9.67
C LYS A 54 14.31 -0.64 9.78
N THR A 55 14.14 0.05 8.69
CA THR A 55 14.29 1.51 8.59
C THR A 55 12.93 2.11 8.27
N ILE A 56 12.53 3.14 9.01
CA ILE A 56 11.31 3.90 8.75
C ILE A 56 11.51 4.70 7.46
N LEU A 57 10.63 4.44 6.49
CA LEU A 57 10.67 5.11 5.20
C LEU A 57 9.63 6.22 5.09
N HIS A 58 8.43 5.96 5.60
CA HIS A 58 7.32 6.92 5.61
C HIS A 58 6.61 6.89 6.95
N ILE A 59 6.11 8.05 7.36
CA ILE A 59 5.24 8.25 8.52
C ILE A 59 4.01 9.01 8.03
N PHE A 60 2.83 8.47 8.29
CA PHE A 60 1.57 9.08 7.92
C PHE A 60 0.76 9.43 9.17
N ASN A 61 0.19 10.62 9.19
CA ASN A 61 -0.83 11.00 10.14
C ASN A 61 -2.15 10.35 9.72
N THR A 62 -2.75 9.53 10.59
CA THR A 62 -3.93 8.78 10.20
C THR A 62 -5.19 9.24 10.90
N LYS A 63 -5.15 9.33 12.22
CA LYS A 63 -6.29 9.76 13.02
C LYS A 63 -5.83 10.57 14.23
N HIS A 64 -6.61 11.57 14.58
CA HIS A 64 -6.44 12.33 15.79
C HIS A 64 -7.76 12.47 16.53
N TYR A 65 -7.65 12.46 17.85
CA TYR A 65 -8.79 12.53 18.74
C TYR A 65 -8.48 13.54 19.84
N LEU A 66 -9.49 14.32 20.20
CA LEU A 66 -9.48 15.17 21.37
C LEU A 66 -10.69 14.80 22.22
N ASP A 67 -10.45 14.37 23.46
CA ASP A 67 -11.47 13.87 24.38
C ASP A 67 -12.37 12.82 23.74
N ASP A 68 -11.74 11.79 23.11
CA ASP A 68 -12.35 10.67 22.38
C ASP A 68 -13.17 11.07 21.13
N LYS A 69 -13.20 12.34 20.77
CA LYS A 69 -13.83 12.80 19.54
C LYS A 69 -12.81 12.88 18.41
N LYS A 70 -13.07 12.18 17.31
CA LYS A 70 -12.25 12.26 16.10
C LYS A 70 -12.31 13.68 15.54
N THR A 71 -11.14 14.23 15.23
CA THR A 71 -11.01 15.55 14.56
C THR A 71 -10.53 15.34 13.13
N GLU A 72 -11.02 16.15 12.19
CA GLU A 72 -10.61 16.07 10.78
C GLU A 72 -9.20 16.63 10.58
N ASN A 73 -8.88 17.70 11.29
CA ASN A 73 -7.59 18.36 11.27
C ASN A 73 -6.90 18.22 12.63
N LEU A 74 -5.57 18.46 12.66
CA LEU A 74 -4.81 18.53 13.90
C LEU A 74 -5.44 19.58 14.82
N PRO A 75 -5.85 19.22 16.05
CA PRO A 75 -6.62 20.11 16.92
C PRO A 75 -5.74 21.13 17.66
N ILE A 76 -4.75 21.72 16.98
CA ILE A 76 -3.84 22.71 17.56
C ILE A 76 -4.61 23.93 18.00
N GLY A 77 -4.39 24.36 19.25
CA GLY A 77 -5.05 25.50 19.86
C GLY A 77 -6.39 25.18 20.51
N LEU A 78 -6.95 23.98 20.34
CA LEU A 78 -8.16 23.56 21.05
C LEU A 78 -7.81 23.10 22.46
N PHE A 79 -8.70 23.38 23.41
CA PHE A 79 -8.60 22.90 24.78
C PHE A 79 -9.20 21.51 24.92
N GLY A 80 -8.62 20.68 25.77
CA GLY A 80 -9.11 19.33 26.05
C GLY A 80 -8.32 18.67 27.20
N ASP A 81 -8.77 17.50 27.59
CA ASP A 81 -8.13 16.73 28.66
C ASP A 81 -7.18 15.67 28.13
N LEU A 82 -7.52 15.06 27.00
CA LEU A 82 -6.74 13.99 26.39
C LEU A 82 -6.63 14.19 24.88
N TYR A 83 -5.39 14.29 24.39
CA TYR A 83 -5.10 14.24 22.97
C TYR A 83 -4.50 12.90 22.58
N SER A 84 -5.04 12.22 21.58
CA SER A 84 -4.45 11.01 21.03
C SER A 84 -4.24 11.10 19.52
N HIS A 85 -3.19 10.44 19.06
CA HIS A 85 -2.75 10.49 17.67
C HIS A 85 -2.33 9.10 17.20
N GLU A 86 -2.91 8.64 16.12
CA GLU A 86 -2.56 7.40 15.44
C GLU A 86 -1.66 7.70 14.24
N LEU A 87 -0.54 6.99 14.16
CA LEU A 87 0.42 7.07 13.06
C LEU A 87 0.54 5.73 12.35
N SER A 88 0.76 5.78 11.05
CA SER A 88 1.13 4.62 10.23
C SER A 88 2.58 4.78 9.79
N PHE A 89 3.41 3.80 10.11
CA PHE A 89 4.82 3.73 9.72
C PHE A 89 4.99 2.71 8.61
N THR A 90 5.69 3.09 7.55
CA THR A 90 6.10 2.15 6.51
C THR A 90 7.58 1.87 6.65
N LEU A 91 7.93 0.59 6.77
CA LEU A 91 9.25 0.10 7.10
C LEU A 91 9.80 -0.79 6.00
N ILE A 92 11.10 -0.69 5.72
CA ILE A 92 11.83 -1.60 4.86
C ILE A 92 13.01 -2.22 5.62
N ASN A 93 13.57 -3.31 5.11
CA ASN A 93 14.77 -3.89 5.66
C ASN A 93 15.93 -2.89 5.61
N SER A 94 16.65 -2.73 6.73
CA SER A 94 17.75 -1.76 6.82
C SER A 94 18.91 -2.06 5.87
N ASN A 95 19.15 -3.33 5.55
CA ASN A 95 20.20 -3.69 4.59
C ASN A 95 19.81 -3.30 3.17
N ASP A 96 18.53 -3.47 2.80
CA ASP A 96 18.04 -3.05 1.49
C ASP A 96 18.16 -1.54 1.32
N TYR A 97 17.81 -0.78 2.36
CA TYR A 97 17.99 0.68 2.36
C TYR A 97 19.47 1.10 2.25
N LYS A 98 20.38 0.43 2.98
CA LYS A 98 21.81 0.67 2.89
C LYS A 98 22.38 0.33 1.51
N ASN A 99 21.99 -0.81 0.95
CA ASN A 99 22.39 -1.22 -0.38
C ASN A 99 21.94 -0.23 -1.46
N LEU A 100 20.70 0.25 -1.36
CA LEU A 100 20.17 1.27 -2.26
C LEU A 100 21.02 2.55 -2.20
N ASN A 101 21.27 3.08 -1.00
CA ASN A 101 22.12 4.26 -0.83
C ASN A 101 23.53 4.05 -1.41
N TYR A 102 24.14 2.91 -1.12
CA TYR A 102 25.47 2.58 -1.63
C TYR A 102 25.56 2.58 -3.16
N ILE A 103 24.53 2.03 -3.85
CA ILE A 103 24.47 2.02 -5.31
C ILE A 103 24.45 3.46 -5.85
N PHE A 104 23.61 4.33 -5.27
CA PHE A 104 23.53 5.72 -5.70
C PHE A 104 24.81 6.51 -5.42
N GLU A 105 25.43 6.30 -4.27
CA GLU A 105 26.71 6.92 -3.92
C GLU A 105 27.83 6.52 -4.90
N LYS A 106 27.87 5.26 -5.35
CA LYS A 106 28.79 4.79 -6.40
C LYS A 106 28.58 5.51 -7.74
N CYS A 107 27.38 6.02 -7.99
CA CYS A 107 27.05 6.84 -9.16
C CYS A 107 27.25 8.34 -8.90
N ASN A 108 27.86 8.75 -7.80
CA ASN A 108 27.99 10.15 -7.35
C ASN A 108 26.64 10.87 -7.22
N LEU A 109 25.58 10.15 -6.84
CA LEU A 109 24.24 10.66 -6.63
C LEU A 109 23.86 10.52 -5.16
N LYS A 110 23.23 11.55 -4.59
CA LYS A 110 22.62 11.50 -3.27
C LYS A 110 21.15 11.21 -3.39
N ILE A 111 20.65 10.24 -2.64
CA ILE A 111 19.21 10.02 -2.55
C ILE A 111 18.60 11.08 -1.63
N LYS A 112 17.69 11.90 -2.18
CA LYS A 112 16.94 12.90 -1.45
C LYS A 112 15.69 12.30 -0.76
N LYS A 113 14.99 11.40 -1.47
CA LYS A 113 13.81 10.68 -0.97
C LYS A 113 13.79 9.28 -1.57
N VAL A 114 13.30 8.34 -0.78
CA VAL A 114 12.91 7.01 -1.26
C VAL A 114 11.39 6.89 -1.13
N LEU A 115 10.73 6.54 -2.21
CA LEU A 115 9.28 6.37 -2.24
C LEU A 115 8.95 4.94 -2.67
N ILE A 116 7.93 4.34 -2.03
CA ILE A 116 7.43 3.04 -2.44
C ILE A 116 6.45 3.24 -3.60
N LYS A 117 6.64 2.52 -4.69
CA LYS A 117 5.79 2.62 -5.89
C LYS A 117 4.31 2.42 -5.59
N SER A 118 3.99 1.51 -4.68
CA SER A 118 2.60 1.29 -4.25
C SER A 118 1.99 2.53 -3.62
N PHE A 119 2.76 3.27 -2.80
CA PHE A 119 2.32 4.53 -2.22
C PHE A 119 2.12 5.60 -3.30
N VAL A 120 3.08 5.75 -4.22
CA VAL A 120 2.97 6.72 -5.33
C VAL A 120 1.75 6.45 -6.20
N LYS A 121 1.48 5.17 -6.52
CA LYS A 121 0.27 4.78 -7.26
C LYS A 121 -1.00 5.07 -6.47
N GLY A 122 -1.01 4.77 -5.17
CA GLY A 122 -2.16 5.05 -4.31
C GLY A 122 -2.47 6.54 -4.21
N ALA A 123 -1.46 7.38 -4.02
CA ALA A 123 -1.61 8.84 -4.01
C ALA A 123 -2.20 9.36 -5.33
N ASN A 124 -1.71 8.86 -6.47
CA ASN A 124 -2.25 9.21 -7.78
C ASN A 124 -3.72 8.74 -7.97
N ILE A 125 -4.08 7.57 -7.46
CA ILE A 125 -5.47 7.09 -7.49
C ILE A 125 -6.36 7.99 -6.65
N SER A 126 -5.93 8.34 -5.42
CA SER A 126 -6.67 9.25 -4.53
C SER A 126 -6.95 10.60 -5.20
N GLU A 127 -5.93 11.19 -5.81
CA GLU A 127 -6.04 12.47 -6.51
C GLU A 127 -7.02 12.40 -7.69
N ASN A 128 -6.94 11.33 -8.51
CA ASN A 128 -7.79 11.16 -9.69
C ASN A 128 -9.25 10.79 -9.36
N LEU A 129 -9.52 10.22 -8.18
CA LEU A 129 -10.88 9.85 -7.73
C LEU A 129 -11.51 10.89 -6.81
N ASN A 130 -11.30 12.18 -7.08
CA ASN A 130 -11.87 13.29 -6.30
C ASN A 130 -11.55 13.21 -4.80
N ASN A 131 -10.28 12.95 -4.47
CA ASN A 131 -9.78 12.84 -3.10
C ASN A 131 -10.43 11.71 -2.29
N THR A 132 -10.73 10.59 -2.93
CA THR A 132 -11.14 9.37 -2.22
C THR A 132 -9.94 8.78 -1.50
N GLY A 133 -9.68 9.26 -0.29
CA GLY A 133 -8.49 8.87 0.51
C GLY A 133 -8.56 7.46 1.11
N THR A 134 -9.72 6.76 1.01
CA THR A 134 -9.91 5.43 1.60
C THR A 134 -10.34 4.43 0.52
N PHE A 135 -9.47 3.46 0.22
CA PHE A 135 -9.71 2.45 -0.81
C PHE A 135 -8.77 1.25 -0.67
N PHE A 136 -9.14 0.16 -1.34
CA PHE A 136 -8.25 -0.99 -1.56
C PHE A 136 -7.70 -0.95 -2.99
N GLN A 137 -6.42 -1.24 -3.12
CA GLN A 137 -5.78 -1.53 -4.40
C GLN A 137 -5.39 -3.00 -4.45
N ILE A 138 -5.94 -3.74 -5.40
CA ILE A 138 -5.63 -5.15 -5.64
C ILE A 138 -4.81 -5.25 -6.91
N THR A 139 -3.66 -5.89 -6.83
CA THR A 139 -2.81 -6.20 -7.99
C THR A 139 -2.70 -7.72 -8.10
N ILE A 140 -3.10 -8.27 -9.23
CA ILE A 140 -3.02 -9.69 -9.52
C ILE A 140 -1.98 -9.88 -10.62
N ASN A 141 -0.85 -10.49 -10.27
CA ASN A 141 0.19 -10.89 -11.22
C ASN A 141 0.00 -12.37 -11.60
N GLN A 142 0.93 -12.90 -12.39
CA GLN A 142 0.86 -14.30 -12.83
C GLN A 142 0.96 -15.28 -11.64
N ASP A 143 1.91 -15.10 -10.72
CA ASP A 143 2.20 -16.07 -9.65
C ASP A 143 1.97 -15.51 -8.23
N ASN A 144 1.68 -14.23 -8.10
CA ASN A 144 1.41 -13.60 -6.82
C ASN A 144 0.36 -12.50 -6.95
N SER A 145 -0.28 -12.20 -5.84
CA SER A 145 -1.22 -11.08 -5.74
C SER A 145 -0.85 -10.22 -4.55
N LYS A 146 -1.24 -8.95 -4.59
CA LYS A 146 -0.99 -7.99 -3.53
C LYS A 146 -2.24 -7.16 -3.29
N VAL A 147 -2.62 -7.04 -2.03
CA VAL A 147 -3.65 -6.11 -1.58
C VAL A 147 -2.99 -5.00 -0.77
N ILE A 148 -3.38 -3.78 -1.04
CA ILE A 148 -2.92 -2.59 -0.35
C ILE A 148 -4.15 -1.82 0.09
N TYR A 149 -4.15 -1.38 1.35
CA TYR A 149 -5.23 -0.58 1.92
C TYR A 149 -4.73 0.81 2.25
N PHE A 150 -5.47 1.80 1.77
CA PHE A 150 -5.30 3.21 2.10
C PHE A 150 -6.47 3.66 2.97
N GLU A 151 -6.17 4.48 3.97
CA GLU A 151 -7.16 5.16 4.81
C GLU A 151 -6.71 6.61 5.02
N ASN A 152 -7.56 7.57 4.66
CA ASN A 152 -7.23 9.00 4.71
C ASN A 152 -5.88 9.32 4.05
N ASP A 153 -5.70 8.90 2.80
CA ASP A 153 -4.48 9.06 1.99
C ASP A 153 -3.20 8.43 2.60
N SER A 154 -3.34 7.65 3.65
CA SER A 154 -2.25 6.99 4.34
C SER A 154 -2.20 5.50 4.00
N LEU A 155 -1.01 5.01 3.68
CA LEU A 155 -0.77 3.60 3.47
C LEU A 155 -0.82 2.87 4.83
N LYS A 156 -1.86 2.07 5.04
CA LYS A 156 -2.15 1.40 6.31
C LYS A 156 -1.72 -0.04 6.37
N PHE A 157 -1.89 -0.73 5.26
CA PHE A 157 -1.76 -2.18 5.24
C PHE A 157 -1.31 -2.67 3.87
N THR A 158 -0.50 -3.71 3.87
CA THR A 158 -0.12 -4.46 2.67
C THR A 158 -0.08 -5.94 2.98
N GLN A 159 -0.63 -6.73 2.08
CA GLN A 159 -0.59 -8.19 2.15
C GLN A 159 -0.24 -8.76 0.79
N LYS A 160 0.74 -9.66 0.78
CA LYS A 160 1.09 -10.47 -0.39
C LYS A 160 0.50 -11.86 -0.26
N PHE A 161 0.10 -12.42 -1.39
CA PHE A 161 -0.40 -13.77 -1.53
C PHE A 161 0.41 -14.50 -2.59
N ASN A 162 0.76 -15.76 -2.32
CA ASN A 162 1.52 -16.60 -3.23
C ASN A 162 0.60 -17.31 -4.26
N PHE A 163 -0.37 -16.56 -4.78
CA PHE A 163 -1.23 -17.01 -5.88
C PHE A 163 -1.51 -15.85 -6.83
N GLY A 164 -1.73 -16.16 -8.09
CA GLY A 164 -2.02 -15.19 -9.14
C GLY A 164 -2.86 -15.83 -10.25
N SER A 165 -2.92 -15.21 -11.41
CA SER A 165 -3.72 -15.65 -12.56
C SER A 165 -3.32 -17.05 -13.07
N SER A 166 -2.10 -17.51 -12.80
CA SER A 166 -1.66 -18.87 -13.15
C SER A 166 -2.47 -19.98 -12.49
N ILE A 167 -3.06 -19.72 -11.31
CA ILE A 167 -3.97 -20.67 -10.64
C ILE A 167 -5.26 -20.82 -11.46
N ILE A 168 -5.83 -19.72 -11.92
CA ILE A 168 -7.04 -19.72 -12.74
C ILE A 168 -6.81 -20.52 -14.02
N ILE A 169 -5.69 -20.26 -14.72
CA ILE A 169 -5.31 -21.01 -15.92
C ILE A 169 -5.16 -22.51 -15.63
N LYS A 170 -4.55 -22.84 -14.48
CA LYS A 170 -4.35 -24.24 -14.05
C LYS A 170 -5.68 -24.94 -13.75
N ASP A 171 -6.61 -24.23 -13.10
CA ASP A 171 -7.91 -24.80 -12.76
C ASP A 171 -8.78 -24.99 -14.00
N ILE A 172 -8.84 -24.00 -14.89
CA ILE A 172 -9.51 -24.14 -16.19
C ILE A 172 -8.91 -25.31 -16.99
N SER A 173 -7.57 -25.39 -17.07
CA SER A 173 -6.87 -26.48 -17.76
C SER A 173 -7.23 -27.85 -17.20
N LYS A 174 -7.42 -27.98 -15.88
CA LYS A 174 -7.83 -29.23 -15.23
C LYS A 174 -9.29 -29.62 -15.57
N ILE A 175 -10.18 -28.61 -15.48
CA ILE A 175 -11.62 -28.85 -15.71
C ILE A 175 -11.90 -29.15 -17.18
N THR A 176 -11.25 -28.43 -18.09
CA THR A 176 -11.49 -28.55 -19.54
C THR A 176 -10.60 -29.59 -20.23
N ALA A 177 -9.64 -30.17 -19.51
CA ALA A 177 -8.58 -31.01 -20.07
C ALA A 177 -7.74 -30.36 -21.19
N LEU A 178 -7.84 -29.03 -21.35
CA LEU A 178 -7.05 -28.28 -22.34
C LEU A 178 -5.64 -28.01 -21.80
N LYS A 179 -4.67 -27.88 -22.70
CA LYS A 179 -3.31 -27.45 -22.33
C LYS A 179 -3.31 -26.03 -21.85
N LYS A 180 -2.47 -25.69 -20.83
CA LYS A 180 -2.38 -24.35 -20.24
C LYS A 180 -2.12 -23.25 -21.28
N GLU A 181 -1.31 -23.53 -22.31
CA GLU A 181 -1.02 -22.60 -23.40
C GLU A 181 -2.27 -22.28 -24.23
N THR A 182 -3.14 -23.30 -24.43
CA THR A 182 -4.42 -23.10 -25.11
C THR A 182 -5.37 -22.26 -24.31
N VAL A 183 -5.51 -22.57 -23.01
CA VAL A 183 -6.32 -21.76 -22.07
C VAL A 183 -5.85 -20.31 -22.04
N LYS A 184 -4.52 -20.09 -21.94
CA LYS A 184 -3.96 -18.74 -21.95
C LYS A 184 -4.30 -17.97 -23.22
N LYS A 185 -4.15 -18.60 -24.41
CA LYS A 185 -4.51 -17.99 -25.68
C LYS A 185 -6.00 -17.65 -25.80
N ILE A 186 -6.86 -18.49 -25.22
CA ILE A 186 -8.31 -18.24 -25.19
C ILE A 186 -8.58 -17.01 -24.31
N LEU A 187 -8.01 -16.98 -23.09
CA LEU A 187 -8.20 -15.86 -22.16
C LEU A 187 -7.65 -14.52 -22.69
N GLU A 188 -6.55 -14.56 -23.46
CA GLU A 188 -6.00 -13.36 -24.11
C GLU A 188 -6.91 -12.80 -25.23
N LYS A 189 -7.73 -13.64 -25.85
CA LYS A 189 -8.69 -13.25 -26.88
C LYS A 189 -10.02 -12.75 -26.33
N ILE A 190 -10.34 -13.09 -25.08
CA ILE A 190 -11.55 -12.61 -24.41
C ILE A 190 -11.30 -11.16 -24.03
N GLU A 191 -11.81 -10.22 -24.82
CA GLU A 191 -11.93 -8.84 -24.41
C GLU A 191 -13.04 -8.76 -23.36
N PHE A 192 -12.67 -8.58 -22.08
CA PHE A 192 -13.62 -8.21 -21.04
C PHE A 192 -14.08 -6.76 -21.31
N LYS A 193 -14.92 -6.56 -22.31
CA LYS A 193 -15.67 -5.32 -22.44
C LYS A 193 -16.65 -5.24 -21.26
N ASN A 194 -16.79 -4.08 -20.66
CA ASN A 194 -17.74 -3.76 -19.57
C ASN A 194 -19.23 -3.87 -19.97
N GLU A 195 -19.53 -4.55 -21.04
CA GLU A 195 -20.87 -4.92 -21.42
C GLU A 195 -21.26 -6.17 -20.64
N LYS A 196 -22.47 -6.17 -20.07
CA LYS A 196 -23.08 -7.30 -19.37
C LYS A 196 -22.60 -8.59 -20.03
N LEU A 197 -21.88 -9.42 -19.25
CA LEU A 197 -21.52 -10.77 -19.68
C LEU A 197 -22.82 -11.42 -20.17
N ASP A 198 -22.93 -11.54 -21.47
CA ASP A 198 -24.05 -12.24 -22.06
C ASP A 198 -23.79 -13.72 -21.80
N ASN A 199 -24.49 -14.25 -20.79
CA ASN A 199 -24.34 -15.65 -20.38
C ASN A 199 -24.51 -16.61 -21.56
N GLU A 200 -25.28 -16.22 -22.60
CA GLU A 200 -25.45 -16.99 -23.81
C GLU A 200 -24.15 -17.11 -24.65
N LEU A 201 -23.28 -16.10 -24.65
CA LEU A 201 -22.00 -16.15 -25.37
C LEU A 201 -20.98 -17.06 -24.68
N LEU A 202 -20.97 -17.07 -23.34
CA LEU A 202 -20.14 -17.98 -22.55
C LEU A 202 -20.62 -19.43 -22.67
N GLU A 203 -21.92 -19.67 -22.66
CA GLU A 203 -22.49 -20.99 -22.89
C GLU A 203 -22.21 -21.48 -24.29
N LYS A 204 -22.37 -20.66 -25.32
CA LYS A 204 -22.15 -21.06 -26.72
C LYS A 204 -20.69 -21.37 -27.03
N GLU A 205 -19.72 -20.52 -26.67
CA GLU A 205 -18.30 -20.77 -26.98
C GLU A 205 -17.65 -21.84 -26.10
N PHE A 206 -18.07 -21.99 -24.84
CA PHE A 206 -17.50 -22.98 -23.94
C PHE A 206 -18.15 -24.37 -24.04
N PHE A 207 -19.46 -24.47 -24.31
CA PHE A 207 -20.19 -25.72 -24.28
C PHE A 207 -20.49 -26.30 -25.67
N GLU A 208 -20.57 -25.49 -26.73
CA GLU A 208 -20.75 -26.01 -28.10
C GLU A 208 -19.45 -26.54 -28.71
N ASN A 209 -18.26 -26.11 -28.26
CA ASN A 209 -16.97 -26.61 -28.77
C ASN A 209 -16.36 -27.74 -27.95
N ASN A 210 -16.97 -28.21 -26.90
CA ASN A 210 -16.51 -29.36 -26.12
C ASN A 210 -17.57 -30.46 -26.16
N GLU A 211 -17.19 -31.59 -26.74
CA GLU A 211 -17.94 -32.87 -26.72
C GLU A 211 -18.06 -33.42 -25.27
N TYR A 212 -18.48 -32.62 -24.33
CA TYR A 212 -18.84 -33.06 -22.98
C TYR A 212 -20.36 -33.00 -22.85
N ARG A 213 -20.99 -34.04 -23.30
CA ARG A 213 -22.32 -34.47 -22.85
C ARG A 213 -22.18 -35.52 -21.75
#